data_245aa4f6bd5da0b566cf77f0c80f73c1
#
_entry.id   245aa4f6bd5da0b566cf77f0c80f73c1
#
_cell.length_a   1.000
_cell.length_b   1.000
_cell.length_c   1.000
_cell.angle_alpha   90.00
_cell.angle_beta   90.00
_cell.angle_gamma   90.00
#
_symmetry.space_group_name_H-M   'P 1'
#
loop_
_entity.id
_entity.type
_entity.pdbx_description
1 polymer ?
#
loop_
_entity_poly.entity_id
_entity_poly.type
_entity_poly.pdbx_seq_one_letter_code
_entity_poly.pdbx_strand_id
1 'polypeptide(L)'
;MTTDTSPDPTREMVLLEHIEHDPDVKQSTLATQLGVAVGTVNLLLKSMIMKGYVKVKKANRRKLRYIITPEGIAFRARLTIDFIEQSMLLYRTTRQRVRELLIEVKRAGYDSVRVEADAGNGRANDIADVCRLTCMEHNIHVVSDNNVPVLQVNGLKVNLRMEE
;
A
#
# COMPACT_ATOMS: atom_id res chain seq x y z
N MET A 1 -1.01 21.96 -6.70
CA MET A 1 -0.16 20.77 -6.41
C MET A 1 0.42 20.92 -5.03
N THR A 2 -0.27 20.43 -4.04
CA THR A 2 0.23 20.40 -2.65
C THR A 2 1.24 19.26 -2.57
N THR A 3 2.52 19.59 -2.49
CA THR A 3 3.57 18.64 -2.07
C THR A 3 3.28 18.32 -0.62
N ASP A 4 2.61 17.19 -0.40
CA ASP A 4 2.45 16.61 0.92
C ASP A 4 3.84 16.24 1.45
N THR A 5 4.36 17.10 2.30
CA THR A 5 5.70 17.00 2.90
C THR A 5 5.66 16.19 4.19
N SER A 6 4.52 15.56 4.51
CA SER A 6 4.44 14.67 5.66
C SER A 6 5.31 13.43 5.40
N PRO A 7 6.05 12.95 6.41
CA PRO A 7 6.85 11.75 6.27
C PRO A 7 5.91 10.57 5.96
N ASP A 8 6.04 10.02 4.76
CA ASP A 8 5.33 8.81 4.35
C ASP A 8 6.15 7.60 4.85
N PRO A 9 5.65 6.87 5.87
CA PRO A 9 6.37 5.74 6.46
C PRO A 9 6.74 4.68 5.42
N THR A 10 5.92 4.50 4.39
CA THR A 10 6.18 3.53 3.32
C THR A 10 7.38 3.95 2.49
N ARG A 11 7.49 5.24 2.16
CA ARG A 11 8.65 5.77 1.42
C ARG A 11 9.93 5.71 2.24
N GLU A 12 9.85 6.00 3.54
CA GLU A 12 11.00 5.89 4.45
C GLU A 12 11.49 4.43 4.54
N MET A 13 10.58 3.47 4.68
CA MET A 13 10.90 2.04 4.72
C MET A 13 11.59 1.58 3.43
N VAL A 14 11.00 1.89 2.27
CA VAL A 14 11.55 1.49 0.95
C VAL A 14 12.90 2.16 0.68
N LEU A 15 13.06 3.44 1.07
CA LEU A 15 14.34 4.14 0.95
C LEU A 15 15.45 3.44 1.72
N LEU A 16 15.19 3.08 2.98
CA LEU A 16 16.17 2.40 3.84
C LEU A 16 16.49 0.99 3.32
N GLU A 17 15.52 0.29 2.78
CA GLU A 17 15.71 -1.02 2.13
C GLU A 17 16.64 -0.94 0.93
N HIS A 18 16.43 0.03 0.05
CA HIS A 18 17.30 0.23 -1.12
C HIS A 18 18.74 0.60 -0.73
N ILE A 19 18.92 1.44 0.30
CA ILE A 19 20.23 1.81 0.81
C ILE A 19 20.96 0.58 1.40
N GLU A 20 20.25 -0.30 2.07
CA GLU A 20 20.85 -1.52 2.63
C GLU A 20 21.31 -2.47 1.54
N HIS A 21 20.53 -2.63 0.47
CA HIS A 21 20.88 -3.50 -0.66
C HIS A 21 21.98 -2.92 -1.54
N ASP A 22 21.95 -1.61 -1.79
CA ASP A 22 22.96 -0.91 -2.59
C ASP A 22 23.37 0.41 -1.92
N PRO A 23 24.43 0.40 -1.09
CA PRO A 23 24.96 1.62 -0.48
C PRO A 23 25.46 2.68 -1.46
N ASP A 24 25.74 2.30 -2.69
CA ASP A 24 26.24 3.18 -3.75
C ASP A 24 25.13 3.71 -4.68
N VAL A 25 23.87 3.45 -4.34
CA VAL A 25 22.70 3.85 -5.13
C VAL A 25 22.66 5.35 -5.38
N LYS A 26 22.32 5.73 -6.61
CA LYS A 26 22.16 7.15 -7.00
C LYS A 26 20.80 7.67 -6.56
N GLN A 27 20.73 8.96 -6.17
CA GLN A 27 19.46 9.61 -5.82
C GLN A 27 18.43 9.58 -6.97
N SER A 28 18.89 9.64 -8.23
CA SER A 28 18.00 9.50 -9.40
C SER A 28 17.36 8.10 -9.49
N THR A 29 18.12 7.06 -9.17
CA THR A 29 17.61 5.68 -9.12
C THR A 29 16.59 5.52 -8.01
N LEU A 30 16.88 6.02 -6.81
CA LEU A 30 15.96 6.05 -5.69
C LEU A 30 14.65 6.80 -6.03
N ALA A 31 14.76 7.92 -6.73
CA ALA A 31 13.62 8.71 -7.17
C ALA A 31 12.69 7.91 -8.10
N THR A 32 13.28 7.18 -9.05
CA THR A 32 12.53 6.30 -9.96
C THR A 32 11.84 5.17 -9.20
N GLN A 33 12.55 4.51 -8.28
CA GLN A 33 12.03 3.39 -7.50
C GLN A 33 10.90 3.81 -6.54
N LEU A 34 11.03 5.01 -5.94
CA LEU A 34 10.04 5.57 -5.02
C LEU A 34 8.88 6.28 -5.75
N GLY A 35 8.97 6.47 -7.07
CA GLY A 35 7.98 7.22 -7.84
C GLY A 35 7.87 8.69 -7.44
N VAL A 36 8.99 9.34 -7.06
CA VAL A 36 9.03 10.72 -6.58
C VAL A 36 10.12 11.53 -7.30
N ALA A 37 10.08 12.85 -7.14
CA ALA A 37 11.14 13.72 -7.66
C ALA A 37 12.46 13.53 -6.91
N VAL A 38 13.61 13.75 -7.57
CA VAL A 38 14.95 13.66 -6.94
C VAL A 38 15.08 14.62 -5.75
N GLY A 39 14.46 15.79 -5.81
CA GLY A 39 14.41 16.74 -4.68
C GLY A 39 13.74 16.15 -3.44
N THR A 40 12.68 15.36 -3.60
CA THR A 40 12.01 14.65 -2.50
C THR A 40 12.94 13.61 -1.88
N VAL A 41 13.66 12.82 -2.71
CA VAL A 41 14.66 11.86 -2.21
C VAL A 41 15.76 12.57 -1.41
N ASN A 42 16.22 13.73 -1.88
CA ASN A 42 17.23 14.51 -1.17
C ASN A 42 16.73 14.96 0.22
N LEU A 43 15.49 15.41 0.32
CA LEU A 43 14.87 15.79 1.60
C LEU A 43 14.72 14.59 2.54
N LEU A 44 14.26 13.44 2.03
CA LEU A 44 14.15 12.20 2.80
C LEU A 44 15.52 11.75 3.33
N LEU A 45 16.54 11.74 2.47
CA LEU A 45 17.92 11.37 2.86
C LEU A 45 18.45 12.32 3.94
N LYS A 46 18.28 13.65 3.78
CA LYS A 46 18.68 14.63 4.80
C LYS A 46 17.99 14.35 6.13
N SER A 47 16.69 14.07 6.13
CA SER A 47 15.92 13.71 7.32
C SER A 47 16.49 12.45 7.98
N MET A 48 16.76 11.38 7.21
CA MET A 48 17.31 10.13 7.73
C MET A 48 18.73 10.32 8.33
N ILE A 49 19.53 11.18 7.70
CA ILE A 49 20.87 11.50 8.20
C ILE A 49 20.79 12.31 9.50
N MET A 50 19.89 13.30 9.58
CA MET A 50 19.69 14.11 10.79
C MET A 50 19.18 13.27 11.97
N LYS A 51 18.31 12.29 11.69
CA LYS A 51 17.79 11.35 12.70
C LYS A 51 18.81 10.27 13.08
N GLY A 52 19.96 10.19 12.43
CA GLY A 52 21.01 9.20 12.70
C GLY A 52 20.75 7.81 12.13
N TYR A 53 19.77 7.66 11.24
CA TYR A 53 19.41 6.37 10.63
C TYR A 53 20.31 6.02 9.43
N VAL A 54 20.87 7.03 8.80
CA VAL A 54 21.78 6.89 7.65
C VAL A 54 23.04 7.75 7.88
N LYS A 55 24.20 7.20 7.52
CA LYS A 55 25.47 7.93 7.43
C LYS A 55 25.87 8.07 5.98
N VAL A 56 26.53 9.18 5.65
CA VAL A 56 27.08 9.44 4.31
C VAL A 56 28.59 9.42 4.38
N LYS A 57 29.20 8.65 3.47
CA LYS A 57 30.65 8.70 3.22
C LYS A 57 30.89 9.14 1.78
N LYS A 58 31.94 9.93 1.57
CA LYS A 58 32.47 10.19 0.23
C LYS A 58 33.29 8.99 -0.21
N ALA A 59 32.82 8.25 -1.21
CA ALA A 59 33.55 7.10 -1.75
C ALA A 59 34.66 7.52 -2.71
N ASN A 60 34.42 8.58 -3.52
CA ASN A 60 35.39 9.21 -4.45
C ASN A 60 34.97 10.68 -4.68
N ARG A 61 35.75 11.48 -5.45
CA ARG A 61 35.57 12.93 -5.67
C ARG A 61 34.13 13.39 -5.99
N ARG A 62 33.25 12.49 -6.48
CA ARG A 62 31.85 12.80 -6.87
C ARG A 62 30.83 11.75 -6.46
N LYS A 63 31.22 10.69 -5.71
CA LYS A 63 30.33 9.59 -5.35
C LYS A 63 30.06 9.60 -3.86
N LEU A 64 28.78 9.65 -3.50
CA LEU A 64 28.31 9.49 -2.13
C LEU A 64 27.93 8.03 -1.90
N ARG A 65 28.26 7.53 -0.74
CA ARG A 65 27.86 6.21 -0.25
C ARG A 65 27.02 6.38 0.98
N TYR A 66 25.84 5.78 0.96
CA TYR A 66 24.90 5.79 2.06
C TYR A 66 25.05 4.49 2.86
N ILE A 67 25.11 4.61 4.19
CA ILE A 67 25.28 3.47 5.09
C ILE A 67 24.15 3.55 6.12
N ILE A 68 23.32 2.50 6.18
CA ILE A 68 22.32 2.38 7.22
C ILE A 68 23.00 2.10 8.57
N THR A 69 22.57 2.78 9.61
CA THR A 69 23.08 2.57 10.98
C THR A 69 22.28 1.47 11.68
N PRO A 70 22.79 0.92 12.82
CA PRO A 70 21.99 -0.01 13.64
C PRO A 70 20.63 0.58 14.04
N GLU A 71 20.57 1.88 14.37
CA GLU A 71 19.35 2.61 14.68
C GLU A 71 18.43 2.70 13.45
N GLY A 72 19.00 2.86 12.25
CA GLY A 72 18.27 2.86 10.98
C GLY A 72 17.67 1.49 10.67
N ILE A 73 18.40 0.40 10.95
CA ILE A 73 17.90 -0.97 10.81
C ILE A 73 16.72 -1.20 11.77
N ALA A 74 16.85 -0.81 13.02
CA ALA A 74 15.79 -0.93 14.01
C ALA A 74 14.57 -0.09 13.65
N PHE A 75 14.76 1.12 13.12
CA PHE A 75 13.68 1.99 12.64
C PHE A 75 12.94 1.36 11.45
N ARG A 76 13.67 0.84 10.45
CA ARG A 76 13.05 0.14 9.33
C ARG A 76 12.25 -1.08 9.76
N ALA A 77 12.78 -1.87 10.70
CA ALA A 77 12.07 -3.03 11.24
C ALA A 77 10.74 -2.63 11.89
N ARG A 78 10.70 -1.53 12.66
CA ARG A 78 9.44 -0.99 13.22
C ARG A 78 8.46 -0.57 12.13
N LEU A 79 8.91 0.18 11.13
CA LEU A 79 8.06 0.58 10.01
C LEU A 79 7.46 -0.62 9.27
N THR A 80 8.24 -1.69 9.11
CA THR A 80 7.78 -2.94 8.49
C THR A 80 6.68 -3.60 9.33
N ILE A 81 6.86 -3.68 10.65
CA ILE A 81 5.86 -4.23 11.57
C ILE A 81 4.57 -3.40 11.51
N ASP A 82 4.68 -2.07 11.62
CA ASP A 82 3.53 -1.16 11.56
C ASP A 82 2.77 -1.31 10.23
N PHE A 83 3.49 -1.45 9.12
CA PHE A 83 2.90 -1.68 7.80
C PHE A 83 2.13 -3.00 7.74
N ILE A 84 2.70 -4.08 8.29
CA ILE A 84 2.04 -5.40 8.34
C ILE A 84 0.78 -5.31 9.21
N GLU A 85 0.85 -4.72 10.40
CA GLU A 85 -0.29 -4.57 11.30
C GLU A 85 -1.43 -3.77 10.66
N GLN A 86 -1.12 -2.64 10.02
CA GLN A 86 -2.11 -1.84 9.30
C GLN A 86 -2.74 -2.60 8.13
N SER A 87 -1.94 -3.36 7.38
CA SER A 87 -2.42 -4.18 6.27
C SER A 87 -3.33 -5.29 6.75
N MET A 88 -2.99 -5.95 7.87
CA MET A 88 -3.83 -6.98 8.48
C MET A 88 -5.14 -6.42 9.05
N LEU A 89 -5.10 -5.22 9.65
CA LEU A 89 -6.29 -4.55 10.14
C LEU A 89 -7.23 -4.22 8.98
N LEU A 90 -6.70 -3.64 7.89
CA LEU A 90 -7.47 -3.34 6.69
C LEU A 90 -8.12 -4.60 6.10
N TYR A 91 -7.36 -5.68 5.97
CA TYR A 91 -7.89 -6.97 5.50
C TYR A 91 -9.06 -7.46 6.35
N ARG A 92 -8.91 -7.47 7.70
CA ARG A 92 -9.95 -7.93 8.63
C ARG A 92 -11.21 -7.06 8.53
N THR A 93 -11.04 -5.73 8.50
CA THR A 93 -12.14 -4.77 8.43
C THR A 93 -12.90 -4.90 7.10
N THR A 94 -12.18 -5.00 5.99
CA THR A 94 -12.78 -5.21 4.67
C THR A 94 -13.53 -6.52 4.61
N ARG A 95 -12.91 -7.62 5.06
CA ARG A 95 -13.56 -8.95 5.07
C ARG A 95 -14.83 -8.96 5.92
N GLN A 96 -14.81 -8.31 7.10
CA GLN A 96 -15.99 -8.19 7.94
C GLN A 96 -17.10 -7.38 7.23
N ARG A 97 -16.75 -6.26 6.61
CA ARG A 97 -17.70 -5.45 5.85
C ARG A 97 -18.33 -6.22 4.70
N VAL A 98 -17.52 -6.93 3.93
CA VAL A 98 -18.02 -7.78 2.83
C VAL A 98 -18.98 -8.85 3.34
N ARG A 99 -18.66 -9.53 4.44
CA ARG A 99 -19.57 -10.52 5.06
C ARG A 99 -20.95 -9.94 5.37
N GLU A 100 -20.98 -8.74 5.94
CA GLU A 100 -22.26 -8.05 6.25
C GLU A 100 -23.05 -7.80 4.97
N LEU A 101 -22.41 -7.30 3.92
CA LEU A 101 -23.04 -7.06 2.62
C LEU A 101 -23.52 -8.37 1.96
N LEU A 102 -22.75 -9.46 2.08
CA LEU A 102 -23.18 -10.77 1.54
C LEU A 102 -24.39 -11.35 2.27
N ILE A 103 -24.61 -11.02 3.54
CA ILE A 103 -25.85 -11.36 4.24
C ILE A 103 -27.05 -10.65 3.59
N GLU A 104 -26.89 -9.38 3.22
CA GLU A 104 -27.93 -8.62 2.52
C GLU A 104 -28.21 -9.22 1.12
N VAL A 105 -27.16 -9.56 0.37
CA VAL A 105 -27.28 -10.24 -0.93
C VAL A 105 -28.08 -11.54 -0.82
N LYS A 106 -27.74 -12.39 0.14
CA LYS A 106 -28.47 -13.66 0.37
C LYS A 106 -29.92 -13.45 0.80
N ARG A 107 -30.21 -12.46 1.66
CA ARG A 107 -31.58 -12.13 2.05
C ARG A 107 -32.40 -11.64 0.86
N ALA A 108 -31.78 -10.97 -0.10
CA ALA A 108 -32.45 -10.57 -1.34
C ALA A 108 -32.62 -11.72 -2.36
N GLY A 109 -32.15 -12.93 -2.03
CA GLY A 109 -32.32 -14.13 -2.86
C GLY A 109 -31.24 -14.33 -3.94
N TYR A 110 -30.13 -13.58 -3.88
CA TYR A 110 -29.02 -13.74 -4.82
C TYR A 110 -27.95 -14.69 -4.28
N ASP A 111 -27.34 -15.46 -5.17
CA ASP A 111 -26.19 -16.34 -4.94
C ASP A 111 -24.94 -15.88 -5.69
N SER A 112 -25.03 -14.75 -6.37
CA SER A 112 -23.97 -14.18 -7.19
C SER A 112 -23.90 -12.66 -7.06
N VAL A 113 -22.71 -12.12 -7.27
CA VAL A 113 -22.42 -10.68 -7.22
C VAL A 113 -21.39 -10.32 -8.31
N ARG A 114 -21.34 -9.05 -8.67
CA ARG A 114 -20.24 -8.45 -9.46
C ARG A 114 -19.35 -7.63 -8.53
N VAL A 115 -18.05 -7.67 -8.75
CA VAL A 115 -17.08 -6.86 -8.01
C VAL A 115 -16.49 -5.81 -8.96
N GLU A 116 -16.72 -4.54 -8.67
CA GLU A 116 -16.20 -3.41 -9.42
C GLU A 116 -15.22 -2.61 -8.55
N ALA A 117 -14.07 -2.25 -9.10
CA ALA A 117 -13.08 -1.40 -8.45
C ALA A 117 -12.78 -0.18 -9.31
N ASP A 118 -12.48 0.96 -8.65
CA ASP A 118 -12.05 2.16 -9.35
C ASP A 118 -10.77 1.91 -10.15
N ALA A 119 -10.81 2.22 -11.44
CA ALA A 119 -9.67 2.06 -12.33
C ALA A 119 -8.50 2.97 -11.89
N GLY A 120 -7.32 2.40 -11.76
CA GLY A 120 -6.08 3.16 -11.55
C GLY A 120 -5.57 3.26 -10.12
N ASN A 121 -6.24 2.67 -9.14
CA ASN A 121 -5.74 2.62 -7.75
C ASN A 121 -5.36 1.18 -7.38
N GLY A 122 -4.05 0.90 -7.23
CA GLY A 122 -3.56 -0.43 -6.84
C GLY A 122 -4.21 -0.95 -5.55
N ARG A 123 -4.44 -0.09 -4.56
CA ARG A 123 -5.12 -0.47 -3.31
C ARG A 123 -6.59 -0.87 -3.50
N ALA A 124 -7.30 -0.27 -4.45
CA ALA A 124 -8.67 -0.67 -4.77
C ALA A 124 -8.70 -2.08 -5.36
N ASN A 125 -7.69 -2.47 -6.14
CA ASN A 125 -7.55 -3.84 -6.65
C ASN A 125 -7.30 -4.85 -5.52
N ASP A 126 -6.45 -4.53 -4.55
CA ASP A 126 -6.21 -5.39 -3.38
C ASP A 126 -7.50 -5.59 -2.57
N ILE A 127 -8.29 -4.52 -2.37
CA ILE A 127 -9.60 -4.61 -1.71
C ILE A 127 -10.59 -5.44 -2.53
N ALA A 128 -10.60 -5.29 -3.85
CA ALA A 128 -11.45 -6.10 -4.73
C ALA A 128 -11.10 -7.59 -4.65
N ASP A 129 -9.82 -7.93 -4.52
CA ASP A 129 -9.39 -9.31 -4.31
C ASP A 129 -9.85 -9.87 -2.97
N VAL A 130 -9.81 -9.08 -1.90
CA VAL A 130 -10.43 -9.46 -0.61
C VAL A 130 -11.92 -9.71 -0.75
N CYS A 131 -12.64 -8.88 -1.54
CA CYS A 131 -14.05 -9.08 -1.82
C CYS A 131 -14.29 -10.44 -2.53
N ARG A 132 -13.52 -10.73 -3.58
CA ARG A 132 -13.63 -11.99 -4.35
C ARG A 132 -13.37 -13.21 -3.46
N LEU A 133 -12.29 -13.18 -2.66
CA LEU A 133 -11.95 -14.26 -1.73
C LEU A 133 -13.07 -14.48 -0.69
N THR A 134 -13.60 -13.40 -0.12
CA THR A 134 -14.69 -13.50 0.86
C THR A 134 -15.98 -14.03 0.23
N CYS A 135 -16.29 -13.65 -1.01
CA CYS A 135 -17.42 -14.24 -1.75
C CYS A 135 -17.27 -15.76 -1.91
N MET A 136 -16.07 -16.22 -2.32
CA MET A 136 -15.78 -17.65 -2.47
C MET A 136 -15.95 -18.41 -1.14
N GLU A 137 -15.45 -17.88 -0.03
CA GLU A 137 -15.60 -18.47 1.30
C GLU A 137 -17.07 -18.62 1.74
N HIS A 138 -17.95 -17.74 1.25
CA HIS A 138 -19.37 -17.73 1.58
C HIS A 138 -20.27 -18.37 0.51
N ASN A 139 -19.69 -19.08 -0.46
CA ASN A 139 -20.40 -19.70 -1.59
C ASN A 139 -21.27 -18.69 -2.36
N ILE A 140 -20.72 -17.51 -2.62
CA ILE A 140 -21.28 -16.51 -3.53
C ILE A 140 -20.40 -16.46 -4.77
N HIS A 141 -21.02 -16.59 -5.94
CA HIS A 141 -20.32 -16.58 -7.21
C HIS A 141 -20.00 -15.15 -7.64
N VAL A 142 -18.75 -14.90 -8.06
CA VAL A 142 -18.38 -13.63 -8.67
C VAL A 142 -18.54 -13.74 -10.18
N VAL A 143 -19.45 -12.98 -10.76
CA VAL A 143 -19.79 -13.03 -12.18
C VAL A 143 -19.64 -11.65 -12.84
N SER A 144 -19.72 -11.60 -14.16
CA SER A 144 -19.67 -10.35 -14.94
C SER A 144 -21.06 -9.94 -15.46
N ASP A 145 -22.12 -10.56 -14.97
CA ASP A 145 -23.50 -10.26 -15.34
C ASP A 145 -23.95 -8.90 -14.80
N ASN A 146 -24.83 -8.21 -15.54
CA ASN A 146 -25.37 -6.90 -15.16
C ASN A 146 -26.62 -7.00 -14.27
N ASN A 147 -27.22 -8.18 -14.13
CA ASN A 147 -28.46 -8.41 -13.36
C ASN A 147 -28.19 -8.93 -11.94
N VAL A 148 -27.02 -8.68 -11.39
CA VAL A 148 -26.65 -9.12 -10.04
C VAL A 148 -26.20 -7.94 -9.20
N PRO A 149 -26.33 -8.00 -7.87
CA PRO A 149 -25.82 -6.97 -6.98
C PRO A 149 -24.33 -6.72 -7.18
N VAL A 150 -23.91 -5.47 -7.02
CA VAL A 150 -22.54 -5.03 -7.24
C VAL A 150 -21.88 -4.66 -5.92
N LEU A 151 -20.75 -5.31 -5.60
CA LEU A 151 -19.80 -4.86 -4.59
C LEU A 151 -18.88 -3.81 -5.23
N GLN A 152 -19.17 -2.55 -4.95
CA GLN A 152 -18.42 -1.43 -5.48
C GLN A 152 -17.30 -1.02 -4.53
N VAL A 153 -16.07 -1.08 -5.01
CA VAL A 153 -14.86 -0.68 -4.27
C VAL A 153 -14.47 0.73 -4.66
N ASN A 154 -14.58 1.66 -3.70
CA ASN A 154 -14.19 3.06 -3.85
C ASN A 154 -13.02 3.35 -2.89
N GLY A 155 -11.80 3.34 -3.37
CA GLY A 155 -10.60 3.42 -2.54
C GLY A 155 -10.50 2.25 -1.55
N LEU A 156 -10.67 2.53 -0.25
CA LEU A 156 -10.65 1.51 0.82
C LEU A 156 -12.06 1.08 1.31
N LYS A 157 -13.11 1.61 0.71
CA LYS A 157 -14.50 1.33 1.13
C LYS A 157 -15.18 0.38 0.16
N VAL A 158 -16.02 -0.50 0.71
CA VAL A 158 -16.87 -1.41 -0.05
C VAL A 158 -18.32 -1.07 0.21
N ASN A 159 -19.07 -0.85 -0.84
CA ASN A 159 -20.50 -0.59 -0.81
C ASN A 159 -21.25 -1.64 -1.65
N LEU A 160 -22.51 -1.91 -1.28
CA LEU A 160 -23.40 -2.74 -2.07
C LEU A 160 -24.33 -1.85 -2.88
N ARG A 161 -24.44 -2.13 -4.19
CA ARG A 161 -25.46 -1.56 -5.07
C ARG A 161 -26.34 -2.69 -5.55
N MET A 162 -27.64 -2.61 -5.23
CA MET A 162 -28.63 -3.52 -5.78
C MET A 162 -29.00 -3.02 -7.18
N GLU A 163 -28.97 -3.88 -8.17
CA GLU A 163 -29.53 -3.58 -9.51
C GLU A 163 -31.06 -3.74 -9.41
N GLU A 164 -31.80 -2.73 -9.88
CA GLU A 164 -33.26 -2.77 -9.97
C GLU A 164 -33.72 -3.52 -11.23
#